data_3225b026b17c0ac707ac7fded534ebdd
#
_entry.id   3225b026b17c0ac707ac7fded534ebdd
#
_cell.length_a   1.000
_cell.length_b   1.000
_cell.length_c   1.000
_cell.angle_alpha   90.00
_cell.angle_beta   90.00
_cell.angle_gamma   90.00
#
_symmetry.space_group_name_H-M   'P 1'
#
loop_
_entity.id
_entity.type
_entity.pdbx_description
1 polymer ?
#
loop_
_entity_poly.entity_id
_entity_poly.type
_entity_poly.pdbx_seq_one_letter_code
_entity_poly.pdbx_strand_id
1 'polypeptide(L)'
;MSWLYNGVEFTDEMIPEGAVGFVYQMTAIINDRAVMYIGKKNFYANRKVKLGKRATLALQDKRLKKYKQVSKLDYHKYYSSNDVMKAASKAAIKIKREILMICFSATELTYQEAKHLFCNDVLDNPLYLNSNILGKFYKTK
;
A
#
# COMPACT_ATOMS: atom_id res chain seq x y z
N MET A 1 3.67 -2.19 15.14
CA MET A 1 4.73 -1.23 14.80
C MET A 1 4.21 -0.19 13.82
N SER A 2 4.63 1.04 14.01
CA SER A 2 4.22 2.15 13.15
C SER A 2 4.96 2.13 11.82
N TRP A 3 4.41 2.83 10.84
CA TRP A 3 5.12 3.15 9.61
C TRP A 3 6.19 4.20 9.90
N LEU A 4 7.33 4.09 9.23
CA LEU A 4 8.42 5.05 9.33
C LEU A 4 8.57 5.81 8.01
N TYR A 5 8.85 7.10 8.09
CA TYR A 5 9.16 7.93 6.94
C TYR A 5 10.39 8.75 7.28
N ASN A 6 11.47 8.56 6.49
CA ASN A 6 12.77 9.18 6.77
C ASN A 6 13.26 8.91 8.21
N GLY A 7 12.99 7.69 8.71
CA GLY A 7 13.42 7.27 10.05
C GLY A 7 12.55 7.75 11.19
N VAL A 8 11.49 8.51 10.91
CA VAL A 8 10.58 9.07 11.91
C VAL A 8 9.23 8.39 11.83
N GLU A 9 8.58 8.15 12.97
CA GLU A 9 7.24 7.57 13.01
C GLU A 9 6.27 8.43 12.19
N PHE A 10 5.57 7.79 11.24
CA PHE A 10 4.63 8.46 10.36
C PHE A 10 3.23 8.45 10.99
N THR A 11 2.61 9.63 11.07
CA THR A 11 1.26 9.80 11.62
C THR A 11 0.33 10.35 10.56
N ASP A 12 -0.99 10.25 10.81
CA ASP A 12 -2.01 10.72 9.87
C ASP A 12 -1.87 12.19 9.52
N GLU A 13 -1.43 13.01 10.48
CA GLU A 13 -1.24 14.45 10.30
C GLU A 13 -0.12 14.76 9.31
N MET A 14 0.77 13.81 9.08
CA MET A 14 1.89 13.96 8.15
C MET A 14 1.49 13.66 6.70
N ILE A 15 0.29 13.14 6.45
CA ILE A 15 -0.18 12.88 5.10
C ILE A 15 -0.37 14.20 4.36
N PRO A 16 0.39 14.46 3.26
CA PRO A 16 0.23 15.71 2.52
C PRO A 16 -1.16 15.80 1.89
N GLU A 17 -1.66 17.03 1.77
CA GLU A 17 -2.91 17.25 1.05
C GLU A 17 -2.80 16.76 -0.39
N GLY A 18 -3.80 16.01 -0.84
CA GLY A 18 -3.83 15.44 -2.18
C GLY A 18 -3.04 14.15 -2.36
N ALA A 19 -2.36 13.67 -1.31
CA ALA A 19 -1.62 12.41 -1.39
C ALA A 19 -2.59 11.23 -1.53
N VAL A 20 -2.26 10.33 -2.45
CA VAL A 20 -3.08 9.15 -2.78
C VAL A 20 -2.56 7.90 -2.09
N GLY A 21 -1.26 7.73 -2.05
CA GLY A 21 -0.65 6.55 -1.50
C GLY A 21 0.87 6.67 -1.41
N PHE A 22 1.51 5.55 -1.16
CA PHE A 22 2.96 5.53 -0.97
C PHE A 22 3.57 4.22 -1.44
N VAL A 23 4.83 4.29 -1.84
CA VAL A 23 5.67 3.13 -2.10
C VAL A 23 6.35 2.79 -0.78
N TYR A 24 6.39 1.52 -0.43
CA TYR A 24 6.92 1.08 0.85
C TYR A 24 7.92 -0.06 0.70
N GLN A 25 8.75 -0.23 1.72
CA GLN A 25 9.57 -1.42 1.90
C GLN A 25 9.29 -1.99 3.28
N MET A 26 9.03 -3.29 3.31
CA MET A 26 8.93 -4.04 4.56
C MET A 26 10.15 -4.93 4.70
N THR A 27 10.71 -4.97 5.91
CA THR A 27 11.87 -5.81 6.23
C THR A 27 11.55 -6.64 7.45
N ALA A 28 11.74 -7.94 7.34
CA ALA A 28 11.56 -8.89 8.45
C ALA A 28 12.81 -9.74 8.60
N ILE A 29 13.11 -10.13 9.84
CA ILE A 29 14.19 -11.08 10.11
C ILE A 29 13.55 -12.45 10.34
N ILE A 30 13.76 -13.36 9.41
CA ILE A 30 13.20 -14.72 9.45
C ILE A 30 14.37 -15.70 9.34
N ASN A 31 14.51 -16.59 10.35
CA ASN A 31 15.60 -17.56 10.44
C ASN A 31 16.98 -16.87 10.30
N ASP A 32 17.16 -15.79 11.07
CA ASP A 32 18.40 -14.99 11.11
C ASP A 32 18.77 -14.34 9.76
N ARG A 33 17.81 -14.25 8.83
CA ARG A 33 18.02 -13.66 7.53
C ARG A 33 17.03 -12.52 7.31
N ALA A 34 17.53 -11.35 6.87
CA ALA A 34 16.67 -10.24 6.49
C ALA A 34 16.00 -10.54 5.16
N VAL A 35 14.67 -10.46 5.12
CA VAL A 35 13.90 -10.57 3.87
C VAL A 35 13.10 -9.29 3.69
N MET A 36 12.97 -8.85 2.43
CA MET A 36 12.41 -7.56 2.10
C MET A 36 11.33 -7.69 1.02
N TYR A 37 10.40 -6.76 1.05
CA TYR A 37 9.36 -6.66 0.03
C TYR A 37 9.06 -5.19 -0.24
N ILE A 38 9.03 -4.81 -1.52
CA ILE A 38 8.63 -3.47 -1.96
C ILE A 38 7.26 -3.54 -2.61
N GLY A 39 6.38 -2.63 -2.26
CA GLY A 39 5.03 -2.56 -2.83
C GLY A 39 4.48 -1.16 -2.75
N LYS A 40 3.21 -1.04 -3.07
CA LYS A 40 2.48 0.22 -2.97
C LYS A 40 1.21 0.03 -2.15
N LYS A 41 0.76 1.11 -1.51
CA LYS A 41 -0.47 1.11 -0.71
C LYS A 41 -1.13 2.47 -0.82
N ASN A 42 -2.44 2.47 -0.98
CA ASN A 42 -3.23 3.69 -0.89
C ASN A 42 -3.44 4.07 0.57
N PHE A 43 -3.42 5.37 0.87
CA PHE A 43 -3.77 5.85 2.21
C PHE A 43 -5.23 5.57 2.54
N TYR A 44 -6.11 5.62 1.55
CA TYR A 44 -7.55 5.53 1.73
C TYR A 44 -8.13 4.33 1.01
N ALA A 45 -9.05 3.64 1.69
CA ALA A 45 -9.94 2.70 1.05
C ALA A 45 -11.20 3.45 0.63
N ASN A 46 -11.54 3.39 -0.65
CA ASN A 46 -12.74 4.02 -1.20
C ASN A 46 -13.78 2.94 -1.47
N ARG A 47 -14.97 3.11 -0.93
CA ARG A 47 -16.06 2.19 -1.21
C ARG A 47 -17.35 2.97 -1.48
N LYS A 48 -18.25 2.35 -2.24
CA LYS A 48 -19.56 2.88 -2.51
C LYS A 48 -20.53 2.39 -1.44
N VAL A 49 -21.24 3.30 -0.82
CA VAL A 49 -22.26 2.98 0.17
C VAL A 49 -23.62 3.35 -0.43
N LYS A 50 -24.57 2.41 -0.41
CA LYS A 50 -25.90 2.63 -0.95
C LYS A 50 -26.59 3.78 -0.19
N LEU A 51 -27.14 4.72 -0.93
CA LEU A 51 -27.90 5.83 -0.33
C LEU A 51 -29.19 5.31 0.30
N GLY A 52 -29.54 5.86 1.46
CA GLY A 52 -30.82 5.58 2.09
C GLY A 52 -31.99 6.17 1.28
N LYS A 53 -33.22 5.75 1.59
CA LYS A 53 -34.40 6.21 0.86
C LYS A 53 -34.54 7.72 0.82
N ARG A 54 -34.30 8.42 1.94
CA ARG A 54 -34.37 9.88 2.00
C ARG A 54 -33.39 10.56 1.06
N ALA A 55 -32.14 10.09 1.07
CA ALA A 55 -31.13 10.65 0.19
C ALA A 55 -31.44 10.38 -1.28
N THR A 56 -32.00 9.22 -1.60
CA THR A 56 -32.43 8.88 -2.97
C THR A 56 -33.57 9.78 -3.42
N LEU A 57 -34.55 10.05 -2.56
CA LEU A 57 -35.67 10.92 -2.86
C LEU A 57 -35.24 12.38 -3.02
N ALA A 58 -34.19 12.80 -2.34
CA ALA A 58 -33.66 14.16 -2.43
C ALA A 58 -32.88 14.41 -3.72
N LEU A 59 -32.52 13.38 -4.48
CA LEU A 59 -31.84 13.54 -5.75
C LEU A 59 -32.79 14.13 -6.78
N GLN A 60 -32.38 15.25 -7.39
CA GLN A 60 -33.18 15.92 -8.42
C GLN A 60 -33.19 15.11 -9.73
N ASP A 61 -32.12 14.39 -10.00
CA ASP A 61 -32.02 13.52 -11.16
C ASP A 61 -31.87 12.08 -10.68
N LYS A 62 -32.91 11.28 -10.87
CA LYS A 62 -32.95 9.88 -10.44
C LYS A 62 -32.00 8.98 -11.22
N ARG A 63 -31.40 9.49 -12.31
CA ARG A 63 -30.35 8.77 -13.04
C ARG A 63 -28.98 8.93 -12.39
N LEU A 64 -28.85 9.88 -11.46
CA LEU A 64 -27.63 10.05 -10.68
C LEU A 64 -27.48 8.96 -9.63
N LYS A 65 -26.26 8.81 -9.17
CA LYS A 65 -25.81 7.67 -8.35
C LYS A 65 -26.70 7.41 -7.14
N LYS A 66 -27.18 6.18 -7.01
CA LYS A 66 -27.84 5.68 -5.80
C LYS A 66 -26.85 5.37 -4.68
N TYR A 67 -25.57 5.63 -4.89
CA TYR A 67 -24.47 5.35 -3.97
C TYR A 67 -23.64 6.58 -3.74
N LYS A 68 -23.18 6.75 -2.51
CA LYS A 68 -22.15 7.75 -2.21
C LYS A 68 -20.82 7.04 -2.01
N GLN A 69 -19.73 7.71 -2.38
CA GLN A 69 -18.40 7.20 -2.16
C GLN A 69 -17.94 7.61 -0.77
N VAL A 70 -17.44 6.64 -0.01
CA VAL A 70 -16.89 6.88 1.32
C VAL A 70 -15.41 6.53 1.31
N SER A 71 -14.57 7.47 1.74
CA SER A 71 -13.14 7.27 1.88
C SER A 71 -12.79 7.10 3.36
N LYS A 72 -11.98 6.09 3.65
CA LYS A 72 -11.53 5.79 5.02
C LYS A 72 -10.05 5.50 4.99
N LEU A 73 -9.30 6.02 5.97
CA LEU A 73 -7.89 5.67 6.15
C LEU A 73 -7.75 4.17 6.35
N ASP A 74 -6.86 3.54 5.60
CA ASP A 74 -6.75 2.10 5.54
C ASP A 74 -5.31 1.61 5.36
N TYR A 75 -4.35 2.23 6.03
CA TYR A 75 -2.95 1.80 5.91
C TYR A 75 -2.31 1.38 7.23
N HIS A 76 -2.94 1.72 8.36
CA HIS A 76 -2.31 1.56 9.68
C HIS A 76 -1.92 0.11 9.99
N LYS A 77 -2.79 -0.84 9.68
CA LYS A 77 -2.61 -2.26 10.01
C LYS A 77 -2.17 -3.09 8.80
N TYR A 78 -1.75 -2.44 7.74
CA TYR A 78 -1.38 -3.14 6.52
C TYR A 78 0.02 -3.76 6.62
N TYR A 79 0.11 -5.05 6.35
CA TYR A 79 1.38 -5.80 6.33
C TYR A 79 1.58 -6.51 4.99
N SER A 80 1.35 -5.79 3.89
CA SER A 80 1.59 -6.28 2.53
C SER A 80 0.53 -7.27 2.03
N SER A 81 0.50 -7.44 0.72
CA SER A 81 -0.23 -8.51 0.05
C SER A 81 0.60 -9.79 -0.05
N ASN A 82 1.89 -9.74 0.27
CA ASN A 82 2.78 -10.90 0.19
C ASN A 82 2.50 -11.89 1.33
N ASP A 83 2.37 -13.17 0.98
CA ASP A 83 2.00 -14.21 1.95
C ASP A 83 3.05 -14.41 3.05
N VAL A 84 4.33 -14.29 2.73
CA VAL A 84 5.40 -14.43 3.72
C VAL A 84 5.35 -13.31 4.75
N MET A 85 5.14 -12.07 4.30
CA MET A 85 5.02 -10.92 5.21
C MET A 85 3.77 -11.01 6.07
N LYS A 86 2.65 -11.44 5.49
CA LYS A 86 1.41 -11.65 6.25
C LYS A 86 1.60 -12.72 7.33
N ALA A 87 2.24 -13.83 6.99
CA ALA A 87 2.51 -14.90 7.95
C ALA A 87 3.45 -14.44 9.06
N ALA A 88 4.48 -13.66 8.72
CA ALA A 88 5.40 -13.09 9.70
C ALA A 88 4.67 -12.16 10.67
N SER A 89 3.77 -11.33 10.16
CA SER A 89 2.95 -10.45 10.99
C SER A 89 2.09 -11.24 11.99
N LYS A 90 1.44 -12.30 11.52
CA LYS A 90 0.61 -13.15 12.36
C LYS A 90 1.43 -13.92 13.41
N ALA A 91 2.66 -14.26 13.10
CA ALA A 91 3.57 -14.96 14.02
C ALA A 91 4.28 -14.01 14.99
N ALA A 92 3.88 -12.74 15.04
CA ALA A 92 4.46 -11.70 15.88
C ALA A 92 5.95 -11.45 15.61
N ILE A 93 6.42 -11.75 14.40
CA ILE A 93 7.76 -11.40 13.97
C ILE A 93 7.81 -9.89 13.73
N LYS A 94 8.85 -9.24 14.23
CA LYS A 94 9.02 -7.80 14.07
C LYS A 94 9.26 -7.44 12.61
N ILE A 95 8.41 -6.58 12.06
CA ILE A 95 8.51 -6.10 10.68
C ILE A 95 8.72 -4.60 10.70
N LYS A 96 9.81 -4.15 10.07
CA LYS A 96 10.06 -2.73 9.86
C LYS A 96 9.30 -2.30 8.60
N ARG A 97 8.39 -1.35 8.75
CA ARG A 97 7.61 -0.81 7.65
C ARG A 97 8.09 0.61 7.35
N GLU A 98 8.62 0.81 6.15
CA GLU A 98 9.17 2.09 5.75
C GLU A 98 8.45 2.64 4.52
N ILE A 99 8.09 3.92 4.59
CA ILE A 99 7.56 4.64 3.44
C ILE A 99 8.76 5.18 2.66
N LEU A 100 8.87 4.77 1.40
CA LEU A 100 9.96 5.21 0.51
C LEU A 100 9.60 6.50 -0.21
N MET A 101 8.37 6.62 -0.65
CA MET A 101 7.91 7.79 -1.40
C MET A 101 6.40 7.95 -1.32
N ILE A 102 5.96 9.19 -1.08
CA ILE A 102 4.54 9.54 -1.07
C ILE A 102 4.16 10.05 -2.45
N CYS A 103 3.06 9.55 -3.00
CA CYS A 103 2.61 9.84 -4.36
C CYS A 103 1.24 10.50 -4.37
N PHE A 104 1.00 11.32 -5.40
CA PHE A 104 -0.17 12.18 -5.49
C PHE A 104 -1.14 11.78 -6.61
N SER A 105 -0.88 10.68 -7.29
CA SER A 105 -1.80 10.10 -8.28
C SER A 105 -1.58 8.59 -8.36
N ALA A 106 -2.58 7.87 -8.87
CA ALA A 106 -2.45 6.43 -9.06
C ALA A 106 -1.37 6.08 -10.08
N THR A 107 -1.23 6.89 -11.13
CA THR A 107 -0.21 6.72 -12.16
C THR A 107 1.19 6.92 -11.57
N GLU A 108 1.39 7.97 -10.80
CA GLU A 108 2.67 8.23 -10.12
C GLU A 108 3.01 7.09 -9.17
N LEU A 109 2.02 6.63 -8.42
CA LEU A 109 2.21 5.54 -7.45
C LEU A 109 2.70 4.27 -8.14
N THR A 110 2.08 3.88 -9.25
CA THR A 110 2.49 2.71 -10.02
C THR A 110 3.87 2.90 -10.64
N TYR A 111 4.15 4.09 -11.18
CA TYR A 111 5.45 4.41 -11.76
C TYR A 111 6.57 4.34 -10.72
N GLN A 112 6.36 4.96 -9.57
CA GLN A 112 7.38 4.99 -8.53
C GLN A 112 7.60 3.61 -7.90
N GLU A 113 6.56 2.81 -7.78
CA GLU A 113 6.72 1.42 -7.35
C GLU A 113 7.62 0.65 -8.31
N ALA A 114 7.32 0.72 -9.61
CA ALA A 114 8.11 0.04 -10.64
C ALA A 114 9.56 0.53 -10.62
N LYS A 115 9.76 1.83 -10.50
CA LYS A 115 11.09 2.43 -10.43
C LYS A 115 11.90 1.89 -9.25
N HIS A 116 11.30 1.82 -8.06
CA HIS A 116 11.98 1.28 -6.88
C HIS A 116 12.28 -0.22 -7.04
N LEU A 117 11.37 -0.97 -7.67
CA LEU A 117 11.59 -2.38 -7.93
C LEU A 117 12.79 -2.60 -8.86
N PHE A 118 12.91 -1.83 -9.93
CA PHE A 118 14.06 -1.92 -10.84
C PHE A 118 15.35 -1.42 -10.20
N CYS A 119 15.31 -0.30 -9.50
CA CYS A 119 16.51 0.30 -8.89
C CYS A 119 17.11 -0.56 -7.78
N ASN A 120 16.31 -1.40 -7.13
CA ASN A 120 16.75 -2.28 -6.07
C ASN A 120 17.05 -3.70 -6.55
N ASP A 121 16.98 -3.96 -7.87
CA ASP A 121 17.24 -5.26 -8.47
C ASP A 121 16.46 -6.39 -7.80
N VAL A 122 15.21 -6.16 -7.46
CA VAL A 122 14.41 -7.10 -6.66
C VAL A 122 14.28 -8.48 -7.28
N LEU A 123 14.32 -8.57 -8.62
CA LEU A 123 14.22 -9.86 -9.32
C LEU A 123 15.53 -10.64 -9.29
N ASP A 124 16.66 -9.96 -9.06
CA ASP A 124 17.99 -10.58 -9.04
C ASP A 124 18.52 -10.78 -7.63
N ASN A 125 17.84 -10.22 -6.63
CA ASN A 125 18.27 -10.29 -5.24
C ASN A 125 17.40 -11.30 -4.46
N PRO A 126 17.98 -12.40 -3.97
CA PRO A 126 17.21 -13.42 -3.26
C PRO A 126 16.63 -12.98 -1.93
N LEU A 127 17.08 -11.86 -1.37
CA LEU A 127 16.55 -11.31 -0.12
C LEU A 127 15.19 -10.63 -0.31
N TYR A 128 14.85 -10.26 -1.56
CA TYR A 128 13.54 -9.67 -1.86
C TYR A 128 12.52 -10.76 -2.18
N LEU A 129 11.35 -10.64 -1.57
CA LEU A 129 10.25 -11.59 -1.77
C LEU A 129 9.44 -11.28 -3.03
N ASN A 130 9.70 -10.17 -3.69
CA ASN A 130 9.02 -9.80 -4.93
C ASN A 130 9.27 -10.84 -6.02
N SER A 131 8.20 -11.30 -6.67
CA SER A 131 8.29 -12.32 -7.73
C SER A 131 8.23 -11.74 -9.13
N ASN A 132 7.75 -10.51 -9.28
CA ASN A 132 7.61 -9.89 -10.59
C ASN A 132 7.56 -8.37 -10.48
N ILE A 133 7.70 -7.70 -11.63
CA ILE A 133 7.49 -6.26 -11.76
C ILE A 133 6.40 -6.07 -12.81
N LEU A 134 5.28 -5.44 -12.44
CA LEU A 134 4.13 -5.13 -13.30
C LEU A 134 3.52 -6.37 -13.98
N GLY A 135 3.76 -7.58 -13.48
CA GLY A 135 3.28 -8.78 -14.13
C GLY A 135 3.90 -9.05 -15.50
N LYS A 136 5.01 -8.38 -15.82
CA LYS A 136 5.71 -8.51 -17.12
C LYS A 136 7.11 -9.07 -16.99
N PHE A 137 7.79 -8.75 -15.91
CA PHE A 137 9.15 -9.20 -15.63
C PHE A 137 9.12 -10.10 -14.40
N TYR A 138 9.63 -11.30 -14.51
CA TYR A 138 9.51 -12.30 -13.45
C TYR A 138 10.86 -12.72 -12.92
N LYS A 139 10.89 -13.08 -11.65
CA LYS A 139 12.05 -13.64 -11.00
C LYS A 139 12.31 -15.03 -11.60
N THR A 140 13.54 -15.29 -12.05
CA THR A 140 13.88 -16.54 -12.72
C THR A 140 14.21 -17.68 -11.76
N LYS A 141 14.40 -17.37 -10.50
CA LYS A 141 14.68 -18.39 -9.47
C LYS A 141 14.10 -18.02 -8.13
#